data_874d4124dc413aaac800cc6adec43263
#
_entry.id   874d4124dc413aaac800cc6adec43263
#
_cell.length_a   1.000
_cell.length_b   1.000
_cell.length_c   1.000
_cell.angle_alpha   90.00
_cell.angle_beta   90.00
_cell.angle_gamma   90.00
#
_symmetry.space_group_name_H-M   'P 1'
#
loop_
_entity.id
_entity.type
_entity.pdbx_description
1 polymer ?
#
loop_
_entity_poly.entity_id
_entity_poly.type
_entity_poly.pdbx_seq_one_letter_code
_entity_poly.pdbx_strand_id
1 'polypeptide(L)'
;MLGRSRLFPAALGALGLTALAAVPAAAASFYPVNKCVSTKQREAADYCRKSLRAWAAWDVGQDAGKRDAALARAATGLTNRWTKAENASADAGSDCGETTASSSEVIDAINAAVAGIVADVNDGLDLGSDDAKCGATILRAAAAKCGKLLQADAKLVNDPSADPHRVVRGVTHQKAHQSFTKKFNKAACDTNATVNGVELQVDQLEQLVFSLTTVSPNVSQGAYDEIAGVPTEYQGRTFTPVCKSGTPYAFFARRGTVNKLVVYYQGGGACWENVTCSVGVCDPSVGPGDNPNLFSSGFGDLDNPDNPFKDWNAVFVSYCSCDIHFGDAAQDYTGLFPPIHVEHRGFHNSKVVEKWAREHFVMPDEVFVTGSSAGAYGAWFHGPLLHLVYPASRFNVLADAGNGVVTQEFLENEFPNWNFEANLPPQYPQLAEVLHDGTGIPGYTKAITDLFPETRWAHYSTAYDGGQGGQSGFYNVMLHPDDVGEWTQWWNGACPWNEVMVAQAIDTAAAVPSNYRYYIGTGSRHTMWGAPKVYTDTTGGVPTIVSWINAMLHGTPQWTNVECTNCGLLLPGDVRPNPLVPPFFQQGSDVVIDCDGISPGGAFLE
;
A
#
# COMPACT_ATOMS: atom_id res chain seq x y z
N MET A 1 82.36 -21.28 4.30
CA MET A 1 82.91 -20.70 3.08
C MET A 1 81.88 -19.74 2.50
N LEU A 2 82.28 -18.54 2.28
CA LEU A 2 81.54 -17.34 1.96
C LEU A 2 80.91 -17.41 0.54
N GLY A 3 79.68 -16.98 0.38
CA GLY A 3 79.01 -16.76 -0.91
C GLY A 3 78.07 -15.54 -0.83
N ARG A 4 78.52 -14.49 -1.47
CA ARG A 4 78.01 -13.11 -1.48
C ARG A 4 76.62 -12.97 -2.06
N SER A 5 75.73 -12.29 -1.33
CA SER A 5 74.50 -11.68 -1.80
C SER A 5 74.72 -10.53 -2.79
N ARG A 6 73.98 -10.52 -3.89
CA ARG A 6 73.83 -9.35 -4.79
C ARG A 6 72.45 -8.69 -4.53
N LEU A 7 72.52 -7.45 -4.08
CA LEU A 7 71.40 -6.51 -4.02
C LEU A 7 71.03 -6.07 -5.47
N PHE A 8 69.71 -6.14 -5.78
CA PHE A 8 69.11 -5.41 -6.88
C PHE A 8 68.32 -4.24 -6.36
N PRO A 9 68.35 -3.06 -6.97
CA PRO A 9 67.61 -1.89 -6.49
C PRO A 9 66.15 -1.99 -6.89
N ALA A 10 65.27 -1.75 -5.91
CA ALA A 10 63.83 -1.61 -6.14
C ALA A 10 63.55 -0.25 -6.81
N ALA A 11 62.93 -0.30 -7.98
CA ALA A 11 62.33 0.86 -8.63
C ALA A 11 61.00 1.18 -7.93
N LEU A 12 60.91 2.31 -7.22
CA LEU A 12 59.68 2.89 -6.76
C LEU A 12 58.86 3.39 -7.96
N GLY A 13 57.87 2.62 -8.36
CA GLY A 13 56.79 3.09 -9.24
C GLY A 13 55.80 3.91 -8.39
N ALA A 14 55.74 5.20 -8.63
CA ALA A 14 54.71 6.07 -8.09
C ALA A 14 53.34 5.69 -8.69
N LEU A 15 52.55 4.93 -7.97
CA LEU A 15 51.13 4.77 -8.25
C LEU A 15 50.42 6.09 -7.90
N GLY A 16 50.06 6.83 -8.94
CA GLY A 16 49.17 7.98 -8.81
C GLY A 16 47.80 7.51 -8.28
N LEU A 17 47.50 7.81 -7.01
CA LEU A 17 46.15 7.79 -6.51
C LEU A 17 45.37 8.91 -7.21
N THR A 18 44.65 8.56 -8.26
CA THR A 18 43.52 9.39 -8.72
C THR A 18 42.47 9.34 -7.62
N ALA A 19 42.39 10.39 -6.83
CA ALA A 19 41.26 10.63 -5.95
C ALA A 19 40.03 10.72 -6.85
N LEU A 20 39.22 9.65 -6.87
CA LEU A 20 37.83 9.74 -7.30
C LEU A 20 37.17 10.72 -6.33
N ALA A 21 36.95 11.95 -6.83
CA ALA A 21 36.08 12.89 -6.14
C ALA A 21 34.73 12.20 -5.98
N ALA A 22 34.39 11.82 -4.75
CA ALA A 22 33.05 11.40 -4.43
C ALA A 22 32.15 12.57 -4.78
N VAL A 23 31.36 12.42 -5.84
CA VAL A 23 30.23 13.30 -6.11
C VAL A 23 29.38 13.23 -4.84
N PRO A 24 29.15 14.35 -4.13
CA PRO A 24 28.23 14.31 -3.00
C PRO A 24 26.90 13.80 -3.54
N ALA A 25 26.44 12.65 -3.03
CA ALA A 25 25.09 12.21 -3.26
C ALA A 25 24.21 13.37 -2.81
N ALA A 26 23.60 14.06 -3.77
CA ALA A 26 22.59 15.07 -3.46
C ALA A 26 21.61 14.38 -2.52
N ALA A 27 21.47 14.93 -1.30
CA ALA A 27 20.50 14.41 -0.34
C ALA A 27 19.16 14.38 -1.08
N ALA A 28 18.67 13.16 -1.37
CA ALA A 28 17.44 12.98 -2.10
C ALA A 28 16.35 13.71 -1.32
N SER A 29 15.82 14.78 -1.89
CA SER A 29 14.74 15.53 -1.28
C SER A 29 13.57 14.56 -1.13
N PHE A 30 12.84 14.62 -0.04
CA PHE A 30 11.66 13.81 0.24
C PHE A 30 10.63 13.77 -0.89
N TYR A 31 10.73 14.74 -1.74
CA TYR A 31 10.00 14.95 -2.98
C TYR A 31 10.90 15.83 -3.85
N PRO A 32 11.07 15.54 -5.11
CA PRO A 32 11.88 16.42 -5.95
C PRO A 32 11.24 17.82 -5.95
N VAL A 33 12.02 18.80 -5.52
CA VAL A 33 11.62 20.21 -5.61
C VAL A 33 11.35 20.50 -7.08
N ASN A 34 10.10 20.74 -7.42
CA ASN A 34 9.72 20.98 -8.79
C ASN A 34 9.00 22.32 -8.95
N LYS A 35 9.78 23.37 -9.19
CA LYS A 35 9.27 24.72 -9.38
C LYS A 35 8.33 24.83 -10.58
N CYS A 36 8.56 24.05 -11.63
CA CYS A 36 7.69 24.05 -12.80
C CYS A 36 6.32 23.47 -12.45
N VAL A 37 6.26 22.27 -11.86
CA VAL A 37 5.02 21.63 -11.40
C VAL A 37 4.29 22.52 -10.40
N SER A 38 4.99 23.07 -9.41
CA SER A 38 4.42 24.02 -8.44
C SER A 38 3.79 25.24 -9.11
N THR A 39 4.42 25.77 -10.16
CA THR A 39 3.87 26.90 -10.91
C THR A 39 2.63 26.47 -11.69
N LYS A 40 2.65 25.33 -12.36
CA LYS A 40 1.49 24.78 -13.07
C LYS A 40 0.29 24.60 -12.14
N GLN A 41 0.49 24.05 -10.95
CA GLN A 41 -0.56 23.87 -9.93
C GLN A 41 -1.12 25.21 -9.42
N ARG A 42 -0.27 26.22 -9.21
CA ARG A 42 -0.72 27.59 -8.83
C ARG A 42 -1.59 28.22 -9.90
N GLU A 43 -1.24 28.02 -11.17
CA GLU A 43 -2.01 28.56 -12.28
C GLU A 43 -3.35 27.83 -12.43
N ALA A 44 -3.38 26.51 -12.25
CA ALA A 44 -4.61 25.72 -12.19
C ALA A 44 -5.51 26.16 -11.02
N ALA A 45 -4.92 26.45 -9.84
CA ALA A 45 -5.64 27.00 -8.69
C ALA A 45 -6.28 28.36 -8.99
N ASP A 46 -5.55 29.22 -9.70
CA ASP A 46 -6.05 30.56 -10.10
C ASP A 46 -7.15 30.42 -11.16
N TYR A 47 -7.01 29.50 -12.09
CA TYR A 47 -8.01 29.20 -13.11
C TYR A 47 -9.31 28.65 -12.51
N CYS A 48 -9.23 27.61 -11.67
CA CYS A 48 -10.38 27.05 -10.97
C CYS A 48 -11.15 28.14 -10.20
N ARG A 49 -10.42 28.94 -9.43
CA ARG A 49 -11.00 30.04 -8.65
C ARG A 49 -11.71 31.05 -9.54
N LYS A 50 -11.11 31.42 -10.67
CA LYS A 50 -11.67 32.43 -11.61
C LYS A 50 -12.90 31.85 -12.34
N SER A 51 -12.85 30.60 -12.73
CA SER A 51 -13.94 29.91 -13.42
C SER A 51 -15.20 29.84 -12.56
N LEU A 52 -15.10 29.33 -11.33
CA LEU A 52 -16.23 29.30 -10.39
C LEU A 52 -16.77 30.70 -10.06
N ARG A 53 -15.91 31.73 -9.99
CA ARG A 53 -16.35 33.13 -9.79
C ARG A 53 -17.04 33.71 -11.01
N ALA A 54 -16.63 33.36 -12.23
CA ALA A 54 -17.30 33.78 -13.46
C ALA A 54 -18.72 33.23 -13.53
N TRP A 55 -18.89 31.94 -13.16
CA TRP A 55 -20.21 31.32 -13.04
C TRP A 55 -21.05 31.98 -11.94
N ALA A 56 -20.49 32.21 -10.76
CA ALA A 56 -21.17 32.91 -9.67
C ALA A 56 -21.62 34.31 -10.04
N ALA A 57 -20.90 34.99 -10.93
CA ALA A 57 -21.31 36.31 -11.46
C ALA A 57 -22.41 36.16 -12.51
N TRP A 58 -22.35 35.10 -13.32
CA TRP A 58 -23.37 34.80 -14.31
C TRP A 58 -24.71 34.46 -13.66
N ASP A 59 -24.73 33.63 -12.59
CA ASP A 59 -25.97 33.26 -11.88
C ASP A 59 -26.78 34.51 -11.51
N VAL A 60 -26.12 35.57 -11.01
CA VAL A 60 -26.78 36.80 -10.58
C VAL A 60 -27.11 37.74 -11.77
N GLY A 61 -26.21 37.81 -12.72
CA GLY A 61 -26.27 38.81 -13.78
C GLY A 61 -26.80 38.34 -15.13
N GLN A 62 -26.90 37.01 -15.33
CA GLN A 62 -27.31 36.31 -16.54
C GLN A 62 -26.64 36.82 -17.84
N ASP A 63 -25.44 37.43 -17.73
CA ASP A 63 -24.65 37.93 -18.85
C ASP A 63 -23.62 36.87 -19.31
N ALA A 64 -24.03 36.02 -20.27
CA ALA A 64 -23.17 35.00 -20.83
C ALA A 64 -21.91 35.56 -21.50
N GLY A 65 -22.03 36.72 -22.18
CA GLY A 65 -20.88 37.35 -22.83
C GLY A 65 -19.78 37.73 -21.84
N LYS A 66 -20.17 38.27 -20.67
CA LYS A 66 -19.20 38.60 -19.60
C LYS A 66 -18.59 37.33 -18.99
N ARG A 67 -19.38 36.28 -18.75
CA ARG A 67 -18.89 34.98 -18.25
C ARG A 67 -17.84 34.43 -19.21
N ASP A 68 -18.19 34.29 -20.47
CA ASP A 68 -17.34 33.65 -21.48
C ASP A 68 -16.05 34.44 -21.70
N ALA A 69 -16.13 35.76 -21.72
CA ALA A 69 -14.95 36.62 -21.79
C ALA A 69 -14.06 36.51 -20.53
N ALA A 70 -14.65 36.27 -19.35
CA ALA A 70 -13.88 36.04 -18.13
C ALA A 70 -13.17 34.66 -18.14
N LEU A 71 -13.87 33.61 -18.58
CA LEU A 71 -13.31 32.25 -18.75
C LEU A 71 -12.17 32.25 -19.78
N ALA A 72 -12.36 32.89 -20.95
CA ALA A 72 -11.34 32.98 -21.99
C ALA A 72 -10.07 33.71 -21.51
N ARG A 73 -10.23 34.82 -20.78
CA ARG A 73 -9.09 35.54 -20.19
C ARG A 73 -8.37 34.72 -19.15
N ALA A 74 -9.10 33.94 -18.33
CA ALA A 74 -8.51 33.08 -17.33
C ALA A 74 -7.73 31.92 -17.97
N ALA A 75 -8.28 31.29 -19.02
CA ALA A 75 -7.65 30.23 -19.80
C ALA A 75 -6.35 30.73 -20.48
N THR A 76 -6.41 31.86 -21.18
CA THR A 76 -5.21 32.47 -21.78
C THR A 76 -4.13 32.77 -20.71
N GLY A 77 -4.56 33.23 -19.54
CA GLY A 77 -3.64 33.51 -18.42
C GLY A 77 -2.94 32.22 -17.92
N LEU A 78 -3.66 31.13 -17.81
CA LEU A 78 -3.09 29.82 -17.44
C LEU A 78 -2.10 29.35 -18.50
N THR A 79 -2.51 29.25 -19.77
CA THR A 79 -1.68 28.79 -20.88
C THR A 79 -0.36 29.56 -20.98
N ASN A 80 -0.41 30.89 -20.94
CA ASN A 80 0.78 31.73 -21.06
C ASN A 80 1.78 31.50 -19.91
N ARG A 81 1.29 31.31 -18.68
CA ARG A 81 2.16 31.05 -17.52
C ARG A 81 2.64 29.61 -17.45
N TRP A 82 1.85 28.69 -17.94
CA TRP A 82 2.23 27.30 -18.11
C TRP A 82 3.43 27.17 -19.05
N THR A 83 3.30 27.70 -20.27
CA THR A 83 4.40 27.74 -21.26
C THR A 83 5.63 28.46 -20.74
N LYS A 84 5.44 29.58 -20.00
CA LYS A 84 6.56 30.27 -19.37
C LYS A 84 7.28 29.43 -18.33
N ALA A 85 6.56 28.62 -17.55
CA ALA A 85 7.16 27.70 -16.57
C ALA A 85 7.95 26.60 -17.25
N GLU A 86 7.43 26.05 -18.35
CA GLU A 86 8.10 25.03 -19.15
C GLU A 86 9.39 25.56 -19.79
N ASN A 87 9.33 26.73 -20.43
CA ASN A 87 10.51 27.36 -21.03
C ASN A 87 11.57 27.68 -19.98
N ALA A 88 11.19 28.21 -18.82
CA ALA A 88 12.14 28.50 -17.75
C ALA A 88 12.79 27.24 -17.16
N SER A 89 12.10 26.13 -17.18
CA SER A 89 12.62 24.82 -16.77
C SER A 89 13.63 24.29 -17.80
N ALA A 90 13.28 24.37 -19.08
CA ALA A 90 14.17 23.98 -20.18
C ALA A 90 15.45 24.83 -20.23
N ASP A 91 15.33 26.16 -20.08
CA ASP A 91 16.47 27.09 -20.04
C ASP A 91 17.41 26.79 -18.85
N ALA A 92 16.86 26.26 -17.75
CA ALA A 92 17.64 25.85 -16.59
C ALA A 92 18.24 24.43 -16.72
N GLY A 93 18.03 23.75 -17.84
CA GLY A 93 18.46 22.36 -18.05
C GLY A 93 17.76 21.35 -17.16
N SER A 94 16.60 21.72 -16.62
CA SER A 94 15.75 20.84 -15.81
C SER A 94 14.47 20.51 -16.59
N ASP A 95 13.97 19.29 -16.42
CA ASP A 95 12.78 18.84 -17.13
C ASP A 95 11.51 19.15 -16.31
N CYS A 96 10.58 19.85 -16.96
CA CYS A 96 9.19 19.99 -16.52
C CYS A 96 8.29 18.93 -17.18
N GLY A 97 8.91 18.11 -18.03
CA GLY A 97 8.26 17.19 -18.98
C GLY A 97 7.61 15.99 -18.34
N GLU A 98 7.70 15.87 -17.03
CA GLU A 98 7.07 14.77 -16.31
C GLU A 98 5.58 15.03 -15.99
N THR A 99 5.05 16.22 -16.30
CA THR A 99 3.62 16.43 -16.36
C THR A 99 3.10 15.94 -17.69
N THR A 100 2.30 14.89 -17.67
CA THR A 100 1.74 14.29 -18.90
C THR A 100 0.66 15.13 -19.55
N ALA A 101 -0.01 16.04 -18.79
CA ALA A 101 -1.08 16.88 -19.28
C ALA A 101 -0.59 18.21 -19.81
N SER A 102 -1.16 18.63 -20.93
CA SER A 102 -1.03 19.99 -21.49
C SER A 102 -1.90 20.99 -20.71
N SER A 103 -1.64 22.27 -20.91
CA SER A 103 -2.48 23.32 -20.32
C SER A 103 -3.93 23.26 -20.79
N SER A 104 -4.20 22.83 -22.04
CA SER A 104 -5.55 22.64 -22.55
C SER A 104 -6.28 21.50 -21.85
N GLU A 105 -5.64 20.36 -21.65
CA GLU A 105 -6.25 19.22 -20.94
C GLU A 105 -6.61 19.58 -19.50
N VAL A 106 -5.76 20.34 -18.81
CA VAL A 106 -6.06 20.81 -17.44
C VAL A 106 -7.21 21.84 -17.46
N ILE A 107 -7.27 22.73 -18.45
CA ILE A 107 -8.38 23.67 -18.61
C ILE A 107 -9.70 22.92 -18.83
N ASP A 108 -9.70 21.93 -19.72
CA ASP A 108 -10.90 21.16 -20.07
C ASP A 108 -11.38 20.33 -18.87
N ALA A 109 -10.46 19.70 -18.14
CA ALA A 109 -10.76 18.97 -16.91
C ALA A 109 -11.39 19.88 -15.83
N ILE A 110 -10.82 21.06 -15.62
CA ILE A 110 -11.37 22.04 -14.66
C ILE A 110 -12.75 22.52 -15.13
N ASN A 111 -12.93 22.79 -16.41
CA ASN A 111 -14.21 23.25 -16.96
C ASN A 111 -15.30 22.19 -16.78
N ALA A 112 -15.00 20.93 -17.05
CA ALA A 112 -15.94 19.83 -16.87
C ALA A 112 -16.37 19.69 -15.40
N ALA A 113 -15.42 19.71 -14.47
CA ALA A 113 -15.70 19.63 -13.04
C ALA A 113 -16.47 20.87 -12.53
N VAL A 114 -16.08 22.06 -12.96
CA VAL A 114 -16.78 23.32 -12.61
C VAL A 114 -18.21 23.28 -13.13
N ALA A 115 -18.46 22.76 -14.33
CA ALA A 115 -19.82 22.63 -14.87
C ALA A 115 -20.70 21.71 -14.00
N GLY A 116 -20.15 20.60 -13.50
CA GLY A 116 -20.84 19.73 -12.54
C GLY A 116 -21.19 20.44 -11.24
N ILE A 117 -20.20 21.11 -10.62
CA ILE A 117 -20.42 21.89 -9.40
C ILE A 117 -21.49 22.97 -9.59
N VAL A 118 -21.46 23.68 -10.72
CA VAL A 118 -22.43 24.74 -11.04
C VAL A 118 -23.82 24.15 -11.24
N ALA A 119 -23.92 23.03 -11.95
CA ALA A 119 -25.21 22.34 -12.19
C ALA A 119 -25.86 21.94 -10.86
N ASP A 120 -25.09 21.32 -9.96
CA ASP A 120 -25.60 20.88 -8.65
C ASP A 120 -26.01 22.07 -7.77
N VAL A 121 -25.16 23.11 -7.67
CA VAL A 121 -25.46 24.29 -6.85
C VAL A 121 -26.69 25.03 -7.35
N ASN A 122 -26.90 25.07 -8.67
CA ASN A 122 -28.03 25.78 -9.29
C ASN A 122 -29.32 24.94 -9.38
N ASP A 123 -29.24 23.64 -9.06
CA ASP A 123 -30.41 22.80 -9.07
C ASP A 123 -31.44 23.25 -8.01
N GLY A 124 -32.65 23.55 -8.48
CA GLY A 124 -33.74 24.09 -7.66
C GLY A 124 -33.75 25.63 -7.52
N LEU A 125 -32.73 26.37 -8.01
CA LEU A 125 -32.69 27.82 -7.89
C LEU A 125 -33.30 28.55 -9.10
N ASP A 126 -34.00 29.64 -8.86
CA ASP A 126 -34.45 30.57 -9.89
C ASP A 126 -33.33 31.59 -10.20
N LEU A 127 -32.57 31.28 -11.28
CA LEU A 127 -31.41 32.11 -11.68
C LEU A 127 -31.88 33.48 -12.23
N GLY A 128 -31.16 34.52 -11.85
CA GLY A 128 -31.53 35.92 -12.15
C GLY A 128 -32.43 36.57 -11.09
N SER A 129 -32.92 35.83 -10.15
CA SER A 129 -33.65 36.31 -8.96
C SER A 129 -32.74 36.51 -7.74
N ASP A 130 -33.33 36.81 -6.59
CA ASP A 130 -32.59 36.90 -5.32
C ASP A 130 -32.03 35.50 -4.88
N ASP A 131 -32.64 34.40 -5.28
CA ASP A 131 -32.17 33.05 -5.02
C ASP A 131 -30.81 32.80 -5.65
N ALA A 132 -30.56 33.33 -6.83
CA ALA A 132 -29.26 33.23 -7.50
C ALA A 132 -28.11 33.86 -6.67
N LYS A 133 -28.39 34.79 -5.77
CA LYS A 133 -27.36 35.39 -4.90
C LYS A 133 -26.83 34.42 -3.89
N CYS A 134 -27.68 33.51 -3.41
CA CYS A 134 -27.27 32.49 -2.45
C CYS A 134 -26.43 31.42 -3.17
N GLY A 135 -26.84 30.88 -4.33
CA GLY A 135 -26.06 29.96 -5.16
C GLY A 135 -24.70 30.53 -5.51
N ALA A 136 -24.67 31.79 -5.99
CA ALA A 136 -23.43 32.51 -6.24
C ALA A 136 -22.51 32.61 -4.98
N THR A 137 -23.09 32.67 -3.78
CA THR A 137 -22.30 32.64 -2.53
C THR A 137 -21.65 31.28 -2.30
N ILE A 138 -22.37 30.19 -2.58
CA ILE A 138 -21.83 28.82 -2.51
C ILE A 138 -20.73 28.63 -3.55
N LEU A 139 -20.94 29.04 -4.81
CA LEU A 139 -19.92 28.96 -5.86
C LEU A 139 -18.65 29.77 -5.52
N ARG A 140 -18.79 30.95 -4.90
CA ARG A 140 -17.63 31.70 -4.41
C ARG A 140 -16.91 30.99 -3.25
N ALA A 141 -17.65 30.28 -2.42
CA ALA A 141 -17.05 29.46 -1.36
C ALA A 141 -16.30 28.26 -1.94
N ALA A 142 -16.87 27.57 -2.94
CA ALA A 142 -16.22 26.49 -3.69
C ALA A 142 -14.95 27.00 -4.41
N ALA A 143 -15.01 28.17 -5.04
CA ALA A 143 -13.85 28.84 -5.65
C ALA A 143 -12.72 29.08 -4.64
N ALA A 144 -13.06 29.52 -3.43
CA ALA A 144 -12.08 29.75 -2.38
C ALA A 144 -11.48 28.43 -1.86
N LYS A 145 -12.28 27.36 -1.75
CA LYS A 145 -11.81 26.03 -1.34
C LYS A 145 -10.87 25.46 -2.39
N CYS A 146 -11.29 25.33 -3.65
CA CYS A 146 -10.47 24.84 -4.76
C CYS A 146 -9.11 25.57 -4.84
N GLY A 147 -9.13 26.89 -4.83
CA GLY A 147 -7.89 27.68 -4.88
C GLY A 147 -6.95 27.44 -3.70
N LYS A 148 -7.48 27.18 -2.49
CA LYS A 148 -6.65 26.91 -1.30
C LYS A 148 -6.05 25.50 -1.32
N LEU A 149 -6.82 24.51 -1.76
CA LEU A 149 -6.36 23.12 -1.85
C LEU A 149 -5.17 23.03 -2.81
N LEU A 150 -5.36 23.45 -4.06
CA LEU A 150 -4.31 23.43 -5.09
C LEU A 150 -3.10 24.33 -4.76
N GLN A 151 -3.30 25.44 -4.05
CA GLN A 151 -2.17 26.26 -3.57
C GLN A 151 -1.38 25.57 -2.46
N ALA A 152 -2.03 24.77 -1.61
CA ALA A 152 -1.34 23.99 -0.59
C ALA A 152 -0.47 22.89 -1.24
N ASP A 153 -0.98 22.24 -2.28
CA ASP A 153 -0.25 21.26 -3.07
C ASP A 153 0.96 21.87 -3.77
N ALA A 154 0.74 22.99 -4.45
CA ALA A 154 1.81 23.73 -5.10
C ALA A 154 2.91 24.19 -4.13
N LYS A 155 2.54 24.53 -2.90
CA LYS A 155 3.50 24.89 -1.86
C LYS A 155 4.33 23.68 -1.42
N LEU A 156 3.69 22.53 -1.21
CA LEU A 156 4.36 21.29 -0.86
C LEU A 156 5.36 20.87 -1.94
N VAL A 157 4.95 20.89 -3.21
CA VAL A 157 5.82 20.54 -4.36
C VAL A 157 6.99 21.52 -4.52
N ASN A 158 6.81 22.78 -4.18
CA ASN A 158 7.88 23.78 -4.25
C ASN A 158 8.91 23.65 -3.11
N ASP A 159 8.48 23.25 -1.92
CA ASP A 159 9.33 23.09 -0.75
C ASP A 159 8.81 21.96 0.14
N PRO A 160 9.06 20.71 -0.27
CA PRO A 160 8.60 19.55 0.51
C PRO A 160 9.32 19.42 1.85
N SER A 161 10.50 20.01 2.01
CA SER A 161 11.26 19.98 3.27
C SER A 161 10.61 20.83 4.37
N ALA A 162 9.82 21.82 3.99
CA ALA A 162 9.06 22.67 4.94
C ALA A 162 7.83 21.95 5.53
N ASP A 163 7.38 20.86 4.92
CA ASP A 163 6.25 20.05 5.39
C ASP A 163 6.48 18.55 5.10
N PRO A 164 7.52 17.94 5.69
CA PRO A 164 7.95 16.58 5.36
C PRO A 164 6.90 15.51 5.70
N HIS A 165 6.02 15.79 6.64
CA HIS A 165 4.92 14.91 7.07
C HIS A 165 3.55 15.38 6.56
N ARG A 166 3.52 16.42 5.70
CA ARG A 166 2.30 17.00 5.10
C ARG A 166 1.26 17.49 6.12
N VAL A 167 1.66 17.72 7.35
CA VAL A 167 0.79 18.23 8.43
C VAL A 167 0.26 19.61 8.09
N VAL A 168 1.12 20.51 7.58
CA VAL A 168 0.73 21.88 7.21
C VAL A 168 -0.26 21.87 6.04
N ARG A 169 -0.04 20.97 5.06
CA ARG A 169 -0.99 20.75 3.97
C ARG A 169 -2.32 20.24 4.51
N GLY A 170 -2.32 19.19 5.32
CA GLY A 170 -3.53 18.60 5.93
C GLY A 170 -4.34 19.63 6.74
N VAL A 171 -3.68 20.41 7.60
CA VAL A 171 -4.33 21.50 8.35
C VAL A 171 -4.91 22.57 7.41
N THR A 172 -4.26 22.86 6.28
CA THR A 172 -4.76 23.82 5.30
C THR A 172 -6.01 23.29 4.61
N HIS A 173 -6.03 22.00 4.25
CA HIS A 173 -7.20 21.32 3.68
C HIS A 173 -8.36 21.35 4.68
N GLN A 174 -8.13 20.92 5.91
CA GLN A 174 -9.16 20.92 6.97
C GLN A 174 -9.77 22.33 7.18
N LYS A 175 -8.94 23.38 7.23
CA LYS A 175 -9.43 24.76 7.34
C LYS A 175 -10.22 25.21 6.12
N ALA A 176 -9.86 24.72 4.93
CA ALA A 176 -10.62 25.03 3.70
C ALA A 176 -12.00 24.38 3.73
N HIS A 177 -12.10 23.11 4.17
CA HIS A 177 -13.35 22.40 4.42
C HIS A 177 -14.24 23.17 5.42
N GLN A 178 -13.75 23.42 6.62
CA GLN A 178 -14.49 24.13 7.65
C GLN A 178 -15.00 25.50 7.17
N SER A 179 -14.18 26.23 6.41
CA SER A 179 -14.55 27.53 5.84
C SER A 179 -15.64 27.41 4.78
N PHE A 180 -15.58 26.35 3.96
CA PHE A 180 -16.59 26.08 2.94
C PHE A 180 -17.93 25.72 3.59
N THR A 181 -17.96 24.69 4.46
CA THR A 181 -19.14 24.23 5.19
C THR A 181 -19.83 25.38 5.91
N LYS A 182 -19.08 26.23 6.62
CA LYS A 182 -19.61 27.41 7.30
C LYS A 182 -20.31 28.39 6.32
N LYS A 183 -19.72 28.61 5.15
CA LYS A 183 -20.28 29.54 4.15
C LYS A 183 -21.48 28.95 3.43
N PHE A 184 -21.43 27.65 3.11
CA PHE A 184 -22.56 26.94 2.52
C PHE A 184 -23.79 27.03 3.42
N ASN A 185 -23.65 26.62 4.69
CA ASN A 185 -24.76 26.64 5.66
C ASN A 185 -25.28 28.08 5.91
N LYS A 186 -24.38 29.10 5.86
CA LYS A 186 -24.79 30.51 6.03
C LYS A 186 -25.55 31.06 4.82
N ALA A 187 -25.32 30.51 3.62
CA ALA A 187 -26.01 30.96 2.42
C ALA A 187 -27.52 30.71 2.48
N ALA A 188 -27.95 29.66 3.20
CA ALA A 188 -29.35 29.30 3.43
C ALA A 188 -30.17 29.26 2.12
N CYS A 189 -29.66 28.54 1.12
CA CYS A 189 -30.29 28.43 -0.20
C CYS A 189 -31.30 27.28 -0.26
N ASP A 190 -32.34 27.46 -1.08
CA ASP A 190 -33.28 26.40 -1.43
C ASP A 190 -32.76 25.51 -2.59
N THR A 191 -31.44 25.37 -2.69
CA THR A 191 -30.80 24.46 -3.66
C THR A 191 -30.96 23.00 -3.21
N ASN A 192 -31.07 22.09 -4.19
CA ASN A 192 -31.02 20.64 -3.96
C ASN A 192 -29.61 20.12 -3.64
N ALA A 193 -28.57 20.95 -3.85
CA ALA A 193 -27.20 20.59 -3.53
C ALA A 193 -26.99 20.38 -2.04
N THR A 194 -26.21 19.38 -1.68
CA THR A 194 -25.76 19.14 -0.29
C THR A 194 -24.35 19.67 -0.07
N VAL A 195 -24.04 20.08 1.16
CA VAL A 195 -22.71 20.53 1.52
C VAL A 195 -21.66 19.46 1.21
N ASN A 196 -21.93 18.20 1.55
CA ASN A 196 -20.99 17.09 1.31
C ASN A 196 -20.84 16.78 -0.19
N GLY A 197 -21.91 16.90 -0.99
CA GLY A 197 -21.85 16.67 -2.44
C GLY A 197 -20.93 17.67 -3.13
N VAL A 198 -21.13 18.97 -2.87
CA VAL A 198 -20.28 20.01 -3.46
C VAL A 198 -18.85 19.96 -2.92
N GLU A 199 -18.66 19.60 -1.64
CA GLU A 199 -17.32 19.41 -1.07
C GLU A 199 -16.58 18.29 -1.79
N LEU A 200 -17.23 17.13 -1.98
CA LEU A 200 -16.66 15.98 -2.66
C LEU A 200 -16.23 16.33 -4.09
N GLN A 201 -17.05 17.06 -4.84
CA GLN A 201 -16.72 17.48 -6.21
C GLN A 201 -15.51 18.42 -6.25
N VAL A 202 -15.40 19.35 -5.30
CA VAL A 202 -14.23 20.26 -5.22
C VAL A 202 -12.96 19.48 -4.85
N ASP A 203 -13.06 18.46 -4.00
CA ASP A 203 -11.94 17.62 -3.64
C ASP A 203 -11.53 16.69 -4.80
N GLN A 204 -12.49 16.13 -5.51
CA GLN A 204 -12.23 15.38 -6.74
C GLN A 204 -11.57 16.24 -7.82
N LEU A 205 -11.98 17.50 -7.95
CA LEU A 205 -11.33 18.46 -8.87
C LEU A 205 -9.88 18.76 -8.46
N GLU A 206 -9.61 18.94 -7.17
CA GLU A 206 -8.24 19.13 -6.67
C GLU A 206 -7.40 17.91 -6.99
N GLN A 207 -7.87 16.71 -6.67
CA GLN A 207 -7.20 15.44 -6.94
C GLN A 207 -6.91 15.23 -8.44
N LEU A 208 -7.89 15.53 -9.29
CA LEU A 208 -7.72 15.46 -10.75
C LEU A 208 -6.62 16.38 -11.24
N VAL A 209 -6.65 17.67 -10.84
CA VAL A 209 -5.62 18.64 -11.22
C VAL A 209 -4.26 18.24 -10.67
N PHE A 210 -4.21 17.74 -9.43
CA PHE A 210 -2.98 17.24 -8.84
C PHE A 210 -2.39 16.09 -9.66
N SER A 211 -3.19 15.10 -10.05
CA SER A 211 -2.76 13.96 -10.87
C SER A 211 -2.29 14.36 -12.27
N LEU A 212 -2.95 15.36 -12.89
CA LEU A 212 -2.58 15.89 -14.22
C LEU A 212 -1.30 16.72 -14.21
N THR A 213 -0.92 17.27 -13.07
CA THR A 213 0.21 18.21 -12.94
C THR A 213 1.41 17.61 -12.20
N THR A 214 1.25 16.51 -11.48
CA THR A 214 2.36 15.86 -10.77
C THR A 214 3.21 15.01 -11.69
N VAL A 215 4.47 14.88 -11.26
CA VAL A 215 5.45 13.97 -11.84
C VAL A 215 4.91 12.54 -11.76
N SER A 216 4.74 11.92 -12.88
CA SER A 216 4.58 10.48 -12.92
C SER A 216 5.93 9.82 -12.68
N PRO A 217 6.03 8.78 -11.86
CA PRO A 217 7.28 8.03 -11.75
C PRO A 217 7.71 7.51 -13.12
N ASN A 218 9.01 7.50 -13.37
CA ASN A 218 9.58 6.94 -14.61
C ASN A 218 9.53 5.40 -14.57
N VAL A 219 8.33 4.86 -14.48
CA VAL A 219 8.02 3.44 -14.58
C VAL A 219 6.90 3.21 -15.57
N SER A 220 6.85 2.01 -16.13
CA SER A 220 5.90 1.62 -17.16
C SER A 220 4.46 1.70 -16.66
N GLN A 221 3.56 2.14 -17.53
CA GLN A 221 2.13 2.09 -17.27
C GLN A 221 1.59 0.70 -17.60
N GLY A 222 0.88 0.09 -16.65
CA GLY A 222 0.25 -1.22 -16.85
C GLY A 222 1.19 -2.43 -16.78
N ALA A 223 2.50 -2.23 -16.74
CA ALA A 223 3.50 -3.28 -16.56
C ALA A 223 4.46 -2.91 -15.43
N TYR A 224 4.98 -3.90 -14.73
CA TYR A 224 5.95 -3.69 -13.67
C TYR A 224 7.37 -3.59 -14.24
N ASP A 225 8.10 -2.58 -13.82
CA ASP A 225 9.54 -2.46 -14.02
C ASP A 225 10.26 -2.94 -12.76
N GLU A 226 11.38 -3.65 -12.96
CA GLU A 226 12.28 -4.05 -11.89
C GLU A 226 13.14 -2.86 -11.46
N ILE A 227 13.23 -2.66 -10.14
CA ILE A 227 13.98 -1.56 -9.54
C ILE A 227 15.00 -2.15 -8.57
N ALA A 228 16.27 -1.89 -8.82
CA ALA A 228 17.34 -2.33 -7.93
C ALA A 228 17.23 -1.65 -6.56
N GLY A 229 17.24 -2.45 -5.51
CA GLY A 229 17.40 -1.95 -4.15
C GLY A 229 18.83 -1.49 -3.91
N VAL A 230 19.01 -0.25 -3.50
CA VAL A 230 20.32 0.32 -3.21
C VAL A 230 20.39 0.83 -1.78
N PRO A 231 21.60 0.83 -1.14
CA PRO A 231 21.76 1.44 0.17
C PRO A 231 21.20 2.86 0.21
N THR A 232 20.39 3.16 1.21
CA THR A 232 19.55 4.35 1.21
C THR A 232 19.52 5.01 2.59
N GLU A 233 19.81 6.31 2.62
CA GLU A 233 19.59 7.14 3.82
C GLU A 233 18.11 7.54 3.90
N TYR A 234 17.44 7.17 5.00
CA TYR A 234 16.04 7.48 5.18
C TYR A 234 15.70 7.63 6.68
N GLN A 235 14.99 8.67 7.05
CA GLN A 235 14.58 8.94 8.43
C GLN A 235 15.75 8.92 9.44
N GLY A 236 16.94 9.36 8.99
CA GLY A 236 18.14 9.44 9.85
C GLY A 236 18.88 8.12 10.05
N ARG A 237 18.54 7.09 9.29
CA ARG A 237 19.16 5.75 9.31
C ARG A 237 19.53 5.30 7.92
N THR A 238 20.65 4.57 7.79
CA THR A 238 21.05 3.88 6.56
C THR A 238 20.37 2.52 6.50
N PHE A 239 19.65 2.26 5.42
CA PHE A 239 19.07 0.95 5.11
C PHE A 239 19.85 0.30 3.97
N THR A 240 20.32 -0.92 4.19
CA THR A 240 21.10 -1.70 3.23
C THR A 240 20.27 -2.91 2.80
N PRO A 241 19.59 -2.83 1.64
CA PRO A 241 18.74 -3.91 1.17
C PRO A 241 19.58 -5.08 0.66
N VAL A 242 19.21 -6.28 1.07
CA VAL A 242 19.89 -7.52 0.69
C VAL A 242 18.97 -8.71 0.93
N CYS A 243 19.15 -9.78 0.16
CA CYS A 243 18.44 -11.04 0.35
C CYS A 243 19.15 -11.92 1.39
N LYS A 244 18.48 -12.97 1.87
CA LYS A 244 18.93 -13.94 2.87
C LYS A 244 20.36 -14.44 2.65
N SER A 245 20.73 -14.72 1.39
CA SER A 245 22.04 -15.23 1.02
C SER A 245 23.10 -14.17 0.73
N GLY A 246 22.82 -12.90 1.03
CA GLY A 246 23.72 -11.78 0.70
C GLY A 246 23.62 -11.32 -0.76
N THR A 247 22.70 -11.84 -1.56
CA THR A 247 22.51 -11.42 -2.95
C THR A 247 21.79 -10.07 -3.05
N PRO A 248 21.95 -9.33 -4.14
CA PRO A 248 21.28 -8.06 -4.36
C PRO A 248 19.75 -8.18 -4.25
N TYR A 249 19.13 -7.16 -3.68
CA TYR A 249 17.68 -7.02 -3.60
C TYR A 249 17.14 -6.21 -4.78
N ALA A 250 15.95 -6.57 -5.26
CA ALA A 250 15.17 -5.80 -6.20
C ALA A 250 13.68 -5.85 -5.82
N PHE A 251 12.92 -4.89 -6.26
CA PHE A 251 11.47 -4.82 -6.13
C PHE A 251 10.86 -4.34 -7.45
N PHE A 252 9.54 -4.35 -7.55
CA PHE A 252 8.89 -3.98 -8.80
C PHE A 252 7.86 -2.88 -8.57
N ALA A 253 7.71 -2.01 -9.57
CA ALA A 253 6.71 -0.96 -9.52
C ALA A 253 6.09 -0.71 -10.90
N ARG A 254 4.81 -0.33 -10.91
CA ARG A 254 4.11 0.08 -12.11
C ARG A 254 3.27 1.33 -11.87
N ARG A 255 3.11 2.11 -12.90
CA ARG A 255 2.19 3.23 -12.91
C ARG A 255 0.80 2.76 -13.34
N GLY A 256 -0.21 3.25 -12.66
CA GLY A 256 -1.61 3.15 -13.07
C GLY A 256 -2.09 4.40 -13.79
N THR A 257 -3.41 4.51 -13.91
CA THR A 257 -4.09 5.65 -14.52
C THR A 257 -4.80 6.54 -13.49
N VAL A 258 -4.85 6.10 -12.22
CA VAL A 258 -5.48 6.85 -11.11
C VAL A 258 -4.47 7.05 -9.98
N ASN A 259 -4.62 8.14 -9.22
CA ASN A 259 -3.74 8.48 -8.11
C ASN A 259 -4.05 7.65 -6.85
N LYS A 260 -4.04 6.33 -6.97
CA LYS A 260 -4.21 5.38 -5.89
C LYS A 260 -3.04 4.40 -5.90
N LEU A 261 -2.69 3.82 -4.76
CA LEU A 261 -1.50 2.99 -4.61
C LEU A 261 -1.82 1.66 -3.94
N VAL A 262 -1.45 0.57 -4.59
CA VAL A 262 -1.32 -0.75 -3.96
C VAL A 262 0.12 -0.96 -3.52
N VAL A 263 0.33 -1.31 -2.26
CA VAL A 263 1.61 -1.82 -1.75
C VAL A 263 1.40 -3.29 -1.42
N TYR A 264 1.97 -4.15 -2.25
CA TYR A 264 1.84 -5.60 -2.12
C TYR A 264 3.14 -6.22 -1.62
N TYR A 265 3.06 -6.92 -0.50
CA TYR A 265 4.17 -7.69 0.08
C TYR A 265 4.08 -9.14 -0.41
N GLN A 266 5.14 -9.61 -1.07
CA GLN A 266 5.22 -10.98 -1.59
C GLN A 266 5.28 -11.98 -0.44
N GLY A 267 4.60 -13.12 -0.58
CA GLY A 267 4.72 -14.28 0.31
C GLY A 267 5.98 -15.09 0.06
N GLY A 268 6.17 -16.15 0.80
CA GLY A 268 7.30 -17.07 0.55
C GLY A 268 7.87 -17.76 1.79
N GLY A 269 7.07 -18.01 2.81
CA GLY A 269 7.50 -18.71 4.03
C GLY A 269 8.34 -17.85 4.98
N ALA A 270 9.03 -18.50 5.91
CA ALA A 270 9.94 -17.86 6.86
C ALA A 270 10.93 -18.88 7.42
N CYS A 271 12.05 -18.43 7.99
CA CYS A 271 12.99 -19.30 8.68
C CYS A 271 13.59 -18.59 9.89
N TRP A 272 13.93 -19.35 10.93
CA TRP A 272 14.34 -18.82 12.24
C TRP A 272 15.40 -19.63 12.96
N GLU A 273 15.77 -20.79 12.40
CA GLU A 273 16.80 -21.67 12.96
C GLU A 273 17.47 -22.49 11.85
N ASN A 274 18.46 -23.34 12.21
CA ASN A 274 19.29 -24.06 11.24
C ASN A 274 18.49 -24.92 10.25
N VAL A 275 17.48 -25.67 10.72
CA VAL A 275 16.72 -26.60 9.87
C VAL A 275 15.84 -25.81 8.90
N THR A 276 15.00 -24.89 9.39
CA THR A 276 14.08 -24.11 8.56
C THR A 276 14.82 -23.24 7.55
N CYS A 277 15.98 -22.69 7.92
CA CYS A 277 16.80 -21.89 7.01
C CYS A 277 17.58 -22.73 5.98
N SER A 278 17.78 -24.03 6.23
CA SER A 278 18.51 -24.93 5.32
C SER A 278 17.61 -25.69 4.34
N VAL A 279 16.33 -25.97 4.69
CA VAL A 279 15.45 -26.83 3.87
C VAL A 279 14.67 -26.08 2.77
N GLY A 280 14.96 -24.80 2.55
CA GLY A 280 14.41 -24.07 1.40
C GLY A 280 12.92 -23.69 1.55
N VAL A 281 12.46 -23.40 2.77
CA VAL A 281 11.08 -22.93 3.03
C VAL A 281 10.81 -21.52 2.54
N CYS A 282 11.86 -20.78 2.13
CA CYS A 282 11.75 -19.43 1.56
C CYS A 282 12.86 -19.19 0.53
N ASP A 283 12.57 -18.33 -0.45
CA ASP A 283 13.52 -17.99 -1.51
C ASP A 283 14.69 -17.16 -0.99
N PRO A 284 15.94 -17.54 -1.33
CA PRO A 284 17.14 -16.86 -0.82
C PRO A 284 17.55 -15.63 -1.65
N SER A 285 16.86 -15.36 -2.76
CA SER A 285 17.20 -14.29 -3.72
C SER A 285 15.96 -13.85 -4.51
N VAL A 286 15.98 -12.64 -5.04
CA VAL A 286 14.99 -12.21 -6.06
C VAL A 286 15.44 -12.74 -7.43
N GLY A 287 14.54 -13.37 -8.14
CA GLY A 287 14.77 -13.98 -9.44
C GLY A 287 13.70 -13.66 -10.48
N PRO A 288 13.85 -14.14 -11.72
CA PRO A 288 12.88 -13.88 -12.80
C PRO A 288 11.45 -14.36 -12.48
N GLY A 289 11.31 -15.38 -11.61
CA GLY A 289 10.00 -15.90 -11.17
C GLY A 289 9.22 -14.96 -10.27
N ASP A 290 9.89 -14.00 -9.64
CA ASP A 290 9.27 -13.00 -8.75
C ASP A 290 8.66 -11.83 -9.50
N ASN A 291 8.87 -11.75 -10.82
CA ASN A 291 8.36 -10.65 -11.63
C ASN A 291 6.82 -10.70 -11.68
N PRO A 292 6.10 -9.67 -11.14
CA PRO A 292 4.65 -9.69 -11.07
C PRO A 292 3.97 -9.66 -12.44
N ASN A 293 4.67 -9.31 -13.52
CA ASN A 293 4.15 -9.40 -14.88
C ASN A 293 3.81 -10.83 -15.31
N LEU A 294 4.30 -11.84 -14.57
CA LEU A 294 3.97 -13.25 -14.78
C LEU A 294 2.64 -13.65 -14.11
N PHE A 295 2.09 -12.82 -13.24
CA PHE A 295 0.87 -13.09 -12.50
C PHE A 295 -0.34 -12.62 -13.30
N SER A 296 -0.87 -13.50 -14.13
CA SER A 296 -1.97 -13.23 -15.06
C SER A 296 -3.33 -13.75 -14.56
N SER A 297 -3.50 -13.91 -13.23
CA SER A 297 -4.75 -14.39 -12.65
C SER A 297 -5.06 -13.69 -11.31
N GLY A 298 -6.29 -13.81 -10.83
CA GLY A 298 -6.74 -13.11 -9.64
C GLY A 298 -6.57 -11.59 -9.80
N PHE A 299 -6.09 -10.91 -8.78
CA PHE A 299 -5.83 -9.47 -8.84
C PHE A 299 -4.52 -9.11 -9.58
N GLY A 300 -3.74 -10.11 -10.02
CA GLY A 300 -2.65 -9.93 -10.96
C GLY A 300 -3.12 -9.77 -12.41
N ASP A 301 -4.34 -10.18 -12.75
CA ASP A 301 -4.95 -9.97 -14.07
C ASP A 301 -5.45 -8.52 -14.22
N LEU A 302 -4.63 -7.70 -14.85
CA LEU A 302 -4.93 -6.27 -15.06
C LEU A 302 -5.89 -6.03 -16.24
N ASP A 303 -6.12 -7.02 -17.08
CA ASP A 303 -7.06 -6.94 -18.19
C ASP A 303 -8.50 -7.27 -17.75
N ASN A 304 -8.66 -7.86 -16.57
CA ASN A 304 -9.97 -8.16 -16.02
C ASN A 304 -10.71 -6.88 -15.62
N PRO A 305 -11.87 -6.58 -16.22
CA PRO A 305 -12.62 -5.36 -15.92
C PRO A 305 -13.12 -5.28 -14.48
N ASP A 306 -13.32 -6.43 -13.82
CA ASP A 306 -13.80 -6.51 -12.44
C ASP A 306 -12.68 -6.39 -11.41
N ASN A 307 -11.41 -6.28 -11.83
CA ASN A 307 -10.29 -6.08 -10.95
C ASN A 307 -10.27 -4.62 -10.42
N PRO A 308 -10.52 -4.37 -9.12
CA PRO A 308 -10.59 -3.02 -8.59
C PRO A 308 -9.24 -2.30 -8.59
N PHE A 309 -8.14 -3.04 -8.76
CA PHE A 309 -6.77 -2.52 -8.68
C PHE A 309 -6.10 -2.33 -10.06
N LYS A 310 -6.77 -2.66 -11.15
CA LYS A 310 -6.18 -2.63 -12.50
C LYS A 310 -5.62 -1.25 -12.89
N ASP A 311 -6.30 -0.20 -12.45
CA ASP A 311 -5.95 1.20 -12.78
C ASP A 311 -5.07 1.88 -11.72
N TRP A 312 -4.75 1.21 -10.61
CA TRP A 312 -3.97 1.78 -9.52
C TRP A 312 -2.48 1.71 -9.82
N ASN A 313 -1.70 2.66 -9.28
CA ASN A 313 -0.26 2.49 -9.14
C ASN A 313 0.01 1.28 -8.23
N ALA A 314 1.12 0.61 -8.43
CA ALA A 314 1.46 -0.51 -7.56
C ALA A 314 2.96 -0.59 -7.30
N VAL A 315 3.30 -1.00 -6.09
CA VAL A 315 4.64 -1.41 -5.68
C VAL A 315 4.54 -2.83 -5.16
N PHE A 316 5.35 -3.71 -5.73
CA PHE A 316 5.49 -5.10 -5.32
C PHE A 316 6.79 -5.24 -4.55
N VAL A 317 6.68 -5.47 -3.25
CA VAL A 317 7.81 -5.64 -2.33
C VAL A 317 8.23 -7.11 -2.37
N SER A 318 9.29 -7.40 -3.10
CA SER A 318 9.81 -8.76 -3.23
C SER A 318 10.26 -9.32 -1.89
N TYR A 319 10.18 -10.65 -1.73
CA TYR A 319 10.50 -11.33 -0.48
C TYR A 319 11.63 -12.35 -0.67
N CYS A 320 12.76 -12.11 -0.04
CA CYS A 320 13.92 -12.98 -0.08
C CYS A 320 14.74 -12.98 1.22
N SER A 321 14.17 -12.43 2.31
CA SER A 321 14.87 -12.25 3.61
C SER A 321 14.41 -13.23 4.69
N CYS A 322 13.34 -13.97 4.45
CA CYS A 322 12.84 -15.05 5.30
C CYS A 322 12.41 -14.67 6.73
N ASP A 323 11.97 -13.43 6.94
CA ASP A 323 11.73 -12.78 8.23
C ASP A 323 10.41 -11.99 8.26
N ILE A 324 9.41 -12.44 7.47
CA ILE A 324 8.10 -11.80 7.32
C ILE A 324 8.15 -10.29 6.97
N HIS A 325 9.16 -9.87 6.20
CA HIS A 325 9.46 -8.49 5.80
C HIS A 325 9.86 -7.53 6.92
N PHE A 326 10.12 -7.99 8.13
CA PHE A 326 10.28 -7.10 9.28
C PHE A 326 11.56 -7.33 10.07
N GLY A 327 12.45 -8.21 9.60
CA GLY A 327 13.72 -8.49 10.25
C GLY A 327 14.80 -7.44 9.99
N ASP A 328 15.70 -7.30 10.98
CA ASP A 328 16.89 -6.44 10.95
C ASP A 328 18.03 -7.10 11.72
N ALA A 329 18.41 -8.30 11.30
CA ALA A 329 19.46 -9.10 11.93
C ALA A 329 20.32 -9.80 10.86
N ALA A 330 21.53 -10.17 11.27
CA ALA A 330 22.34 -11.17 10.57
C ALA A 330 22.63 -12.28 11.58
N GLN A 331 22.34 -13.52 11.20
CA GLN A 331 22.41 -14.68 12.09
C GLN A 331 23.28 -15.80 11.50
N ASP A 332 24.05 -16.44 12.37
CA ASP A 332 24.77 -17.67 12.07
C ASP A 332 24.07 -18.83 12.77
N TYR A 333 23.28 -19.60 12.03
CA TYR A 333 22.56 -20.74 12.57
C TYR A 333 23.39 -22.01 12.49
N THR A 334 23.45 -22.75 13.60
CA THR A 334 24.10 -24.06 13.71
C THR A 334 23.11 -25.09 14.23
N GLY A 335 23.19 -26.32 13.77
CA GLY A 335 22.24 -27.37 14.18
C GLY A 335 22.43 -28.68 13.42
N LEU A 336 21.32 -29.25 12.97
CA LEU A 336 21.28 -30.51 12.25
C LEU A 336 21.98 -30.45 10.89
N PHE A 337 21.87 -29.33 10.19
CA PHE A 337 22.53 -29.08 8.92
C PHE A 337 23.85 -28.32 9.10
N PRO A 338 24.72 -28.23 8.07
CA PRO A 338 25.90 -27.38 8.11
C PRO A 338 25.55 -25.95 8.54
N PRO A 339 26.46 -25.25 9.22
CA PRO A 339 26.23 -23.85 9.60
C PRO A 339 25.84 -23.00 8.40
N ILE A 340 24.83 -22.15 8.60
CA ILE A 340 24.31 -21.24 7.56
C ILE A 340 24.26 -19.81 8.09
N HIS A 341 24.81 -18.87 7.30
CA HIS A 341 24.66 -17.43 7.55
C HIS A 341 23.41 -16.92 6.86
N VAL A 342 22.62 -16.10 7.55
CA VAL A 342 21.34 -15.58 7.05
C VAL A 342 21.25 -14.08 7.32
N GLU A 343 21.01 -13.32 6.26
CA GLU A 343 20.69 -11.89 6.32
C GLU A 343 19.18 -11.70 6.43
N HIS A 344 18.67 -11.53 7.65
CA HIS A 344 17.28 -11.15 7.91
C HIS A 344 17.13 -9.64 7.77
N ARG A 345 16.93 -9.14 6.54
CA ARG A 345 16.90 -7.72 6.19
C ARG A 345 15.58 -7.26 5.57
N GLY A 346 14.49 -7.93 5.88
CA GLY A 346 13.18 -7.59 5.34
C GLY A 346 12.74 -6.18 5.68
N PHE A 347 13.05 -5.69 6.87
CA PHE A 347 12.79 -4.30 7.26
C PHE A 347 13.61 -3.31 6.42
N HIS A 348 14.88 -3.59 6.18
CA HIS A 348 15.73 -2.75 5.31
C HIS A 348 15.20 -2.73 3.88
N ASN A 349 14.85 -3.89 3.33
CA ASN A 349 14.26 -4.03 2.01
C ASN A 349 12.97 -3.20 1.91
N SER A 350 12.06 -3.37 2.85
CA SER A 350 10.78 -2.65 2.90
C SER A 350 10.95 -1.13 3.08
N LYS A 351 11.92 -0.67 3.88
CA LYS A 351 12.17 0.78 4.09
C LYS A 351 12.77 1.45 2.85
N VAL A 352 13.58 0.73 2.07
CA VAL A 352 14.08 1.22 0.77
C VAL A 352 12.92 1.39 -0.21
N VAL A 353 12.02 0.40 -0.27
CA VAL A 353 10.82 0.46 -1.11
C VAL A 353 9.86 1.56 -0.64
N GLU A 354 9.64 1.70 0.68
CA GLU A 354 8.80 2.75 1.27
C GLU A 354 9.31 4.15 0.87
N LYS A 355 10.62 4.39 0.99
CA LYS A 355 11.22 5.66 0.56
C LYS A 355 11.02 5.90 -0.93
N TRP A 356 11.30 4.89 -1.76
CA TRP A 356 11.11 4.99 -3.20
C TRP A 356 9.65 5.28 -3.55
N ALA A 357 8.71 4.53 -2.99
CA ALA A 357 7.28 4.73 -3.22
C ALA A 357 6.83 6.14 -2.82
N ARG A 358 7.30 6.65 -1.68
CA ARG A 358 7.01 8.00 -1.20
C ARG A 358 7.52 9.09 -2.15
N GLU A 359 8.67 8.88 -2.78
CA GLU A 359 9.28 9.83 -3.71
C GLU A 359 8.61 9.83 -5.08
N HIS A 360 8.06 8.69 -5.49
CA HIS A 360 7.52 8.48 -6.85
C HIS A 360 5.99 8.50 -6.91
N PHE A 361 5.31 7.92 -5.92
CA PHE A 361 3.86 7.94 -5.81
C PHE A 361 3.42 8.93 -4.74
N VAL A 362 3.27 10.17 -5.17
CA VAL A 362 3.07 11.27 -4.26
C VAL A 362 1.62 11.45 -3.93
N MET A 363 1.33 11.46 -2.62
CA MET A 363 0.00 11.76 -2.08
C MET A 363 -1.12 11.00 -2.78
N PRO A 364 -1.07 9.66 -2.82
CA PRO A 364 -2.17 8.89 -3.33
C PRO A 364 -3.45 9.21 -2.54
N ASP A 365 -4.58 9.24 -3.23
CA ASP A 365 -5.89 9.48 -2.61
C ASP A 365 -6.27 8.33 -1.68
N GLU A 366 -5.81 7.14 -2.05
CA GLU A 366 -6.08 5.90 -1.33
C GLU A 366 -4.87 4.97 -1.43
N VAL A 367 -4.52 4.36 -0.32
CA VAL A 367 -3.48 3.33 -0.21
C VAL A 367 -4.13 2.03 0.22
N PHE A 368 -3.87 0.98 -0.54
CA PHE A 368 -4.24 -0.39 -0.21
C PHE A 368 -2.98 -1.18 0.08
N VAL A 369 -2.78 -1.53 1.34
CA VAL A 369 -1.63 -2.34 1.77
C VAL A 369 -2.08 -3.78 1.87
N THR A 370 -1.40 -4.67 1.21
CA THR A 370 -1.73 -6.09 1.24
C THR A 370 -0.50 -6.95 1.00
N GLY A 371 -0.67 -8.23 1.21
CA GLY A 371 0.34 -9.24 0.94
C GLY A 371 -0.20 -10.60 1.29
N SER A 372 0.42 -11.63 0.74
CA SER A 372 -0.03 -13.02 0.90
C SER A 372 0.96 -13.82 1.74
N SER A 373 0.48 -14.72 2.62
CA SER A 373 1.35 -15.58 3.43
C SER A 373 2.30 -14.76 4.33
N ALA A 374 3.61 -14.96 4.24
CA ALA A 374 4.60 -14.10 4.91
C ALA A 374 4.41 -12.62 4.59
N GLY A 375 3.96 -12.28 3.38
CA GLY A 375 3.64 -10.92 2.97
C GLY A 375 2.40 -10.35 3.65
N ALA A 376 1.47 -11.18 4.12
CA ALA A 376 0.34 -10.74 4.93
C ALA A 376 0.83 -10.14 6.26
N TYR A 377 1.81 -10.76 6.89
CA TYR A 377 2.49 -10.19 8.06
C TYR A 377 3.24 -8.91 7.69
N GLY A 378 3.94 -8.91 6.54
CA GLY A 378 4.57 -7.70 6.02
C GLY A 378 3.58 -6.54 5.89
N ALA A 379 2.42 -6.76 5.28
CA ALA A 379 1.36 -5.76 5.17
C ALA A 379 0.85 -5.29 6.55
N TRP A 380 0.72 -6.21 7.49
CA TRP A 380 0.20 -5.92 8.83
C TRP A 380 1.16 -5.07 9.66
N PHE A 381 2.45 -5.40 9.63
CA PHE A 381 3.47 -4.67 10.40
C PHE A 381 3.92 -3.37 9.73
N HIS A 382 3.94 -3.31 8.39
CA HIS A 382 4.25 -2.07 7.68
C HIS A 382 3.05 -1.13 7.49
N GLY A 383 1.81 -1.60 7.66
CA GLY A 383 0.60 -0.77 7.59
C GLY A 383 0.67 0.50 8.43
N PRO A 384 0.98 0.42 9.74
CA PRO A 384 1.17 1.59 10.60
C PRO A 384 2.29 2.54 10.12
N LEU A 385 3.40 1.99 9.62
CA LEU A 385 4.53 2.78 9.10
C LEU A 385 4.16 3.52 7.82
N LEU A 386 3.47 2.85 6.89
CA LEU A 386 2.97 3.46 5.65
C LEU A 386 1.91 4.53 5.93
N HIS A 387 1.08 4.35 6.95
CA HIS A 387 0.14 5.38 7.38
C HIS A 387 0.85 6.67 7.83
N LEU A 388 2.00 6.55 8.50
CA LEU A 388 2.84 7.71 8.84
C LEU A 388 3.45 8.39 7.61
N VAL A 389 3.68 7.62 6.54
CA VAL A 389 4.23 8.15 5.28
C VAL A 389 3.17 8.87 4.45
N TYR A 390 1.94 8.38 4.45
CA TYR A 390 0.81 8.88 3.67
C TYR A 390 -0.37 9.33 4.54
N PRO A 391 -0.19 10.26 5.49
CA PRO A 391 -1.18 10.57 6.52
C PRO A 391 -2.46 11.24 6.00
N ALA A 392 -2.48 11.67 4.74
CA ALA A 392 -3.64 12.28 4.10
C ALA A 392 -4.42 11.32 3.19
N SER A 393 -3.92 10.12 2.98
CA SER A 393 -4.55 9.09 2.15
C SER A 393 -5.61 8.32 2.96
N ARG A 394 -6.62 7.80 2.28
CA ARG A 394 -7.45 6.74 2.86
C ARG A 394 -6.65 5.45 2.90
N PHE A 395 -6.74 4.73 3.99
CA PHE A 395 -6.01 3.47 4.14
C PHE A 395 -6.95 2.29 4.26
N ASN A 396 -6.56 1.21 3.57
CA ASN A 396 -7.13 -0.11 3.73
C ASN A 396 -5.97 -1.10 3.84
N VAL A 397 -6.03 -2.01 4.79
CA VAL A 397 -5.00 -3.04 4.99
C VAL A 397 -5.67 -4.41 5.00
N LEU A 398 -5.22 -5.31 4.15
CA LEU A 398 -5.73 -6.67 4.04
C LEU A 398 -4.59 -7.68 4.13
N ALA A 399 -4.60 -8.50 5.14
CA ALA A 399 -3.71 -9.67 5.26
C ALA A 399 -4.35 -10.89 4.59
N ASP A 400 -3.71 -11.39 3.53
CA ASP A 400 -4.15 -12.57 2.79
C ASP A 400 -3.39 -13.82 3.28
N ALA A 401 -4.07 -14.66 4.03
CA ALA A 401 -3.52 -15.88 4.60
C ALA A 401 -2.29 -15.64 5.51
N GLY A 402 -2.45 -14.74 6.47
CA GLY A 402 -1.50 -14.45 7.53
C GLY A 402 -2.24 -13.87 8.74
N ASN A 403 -3.02 -14.71 9.42
CA ASN A 403 -3.97 -14.29 10.44
C ASN A 403 -3.36 -14.08 11.83
N GLY A 404 -2.03 -14.22 11.95
CA GLY A 404 -1.34 -14.03 13.24
C GLY A 404 -1.54 -15.15 14.25
N VAL A 405 -1.89 -16.36 13.79
CA VAL A 405 -1.97 -17.55 14.64
C VAL A 405 -0.57 -18.09 14.85
N VAL A 406 0.07 -17.62 15.90
CA VAL A 406 1.38 -18.08 16.34
C VAL A 406 1.33 -18.46 17.82
N THR A 407 2.17 -19.42 18.24
CA THR A 407 2.28 -19.74 19.66
C THR A 407 3.04 -18.65 20.40
N GLN A 408 2.73 -18.44 21.68
CA GLN A 408 3.47 -17.49 22.51
C GLN A 408 4.95 -17.86 22.59
N GLU A 409 5.25 -19.15 22.71
CA GLU A 409 6.61 -19.67 22.71
C GLU A 409 7.39 -19.29 21.45
N PHE A 410 6.76 -19.42 20.27
CA PHE A 410 7.37 -19.00 19.01
C PHE A 410 7.63 -17.50 18.95
N LEU A 411 6.69 -16.69 19.44
CA LEU A 411 6.83 -15.24 19.50
C LEU A 411 7.99 -14.82 20.41
N GLU A 412 8.16 -15.47 21.55
CA GLU A 412 9.20 -15.17 22.54
C GLU A 412 10.59 -15.67 22.14
N ASN A 413 10.68 -16.82 21.47
CA ASN A 413 11.95 -17.46 21.17
C ASN A 413 12.48 -17.17 19.77
N GLU A 414 11.60 -16.99 18.76
CA GLU A 414 12.02 -16.93 17.37
C GLU A 414 11.99 -15.52 16.78
N PHE A 415 11.03 -14.67 17.17
CA PHE A 415 11.01 -13.26 16.73
C PHE A 415 12.28 -12.48 17.12
N PRO A 416 12.93 -12.72 18.27
CA PRO A 416 14.21 -12.08 18.60
C PRO A 416 15.32 -12.41 17.60
N ASN A 417 15.30 -13.57 16.93
CA ASN A 417 16.27 -13.92 15.90
C ASN A 417 16.23 -12.97 14.70
N TRP A 418 15.10 -12.34 14.47
CA TRP A 418 14.90 -11.32 13.43
C TRP A 418 15.13 -9.89 13.91
N ASN A 419 15.43 -9.67 15.20
CA ASN A 419 15.45 -8.33 15.82
C ASN A 419 14.17 -7.52 15.54
N PHE A 420 13.04 -8.22 15.54
CA PHE A 420 11.72 -7.74 15.08
C PHE A 420 11.26 -6.48 15.83
N GLU A 421 11.32 -6.53 17.16
CA GLU A 421 10.74 -5.50 18.03
C GLU A 421 11.42 -4.13 17.86
N ALA A 422 12.73 -4.12 17.58
CA ALA A 422 13.50 -2.89 17.35
C ALA A 422 12.99 -2.07 16.14
N ASN A 423 12.19 -2.67 15.28
CA ASN A 423 11.63 -2.06 14.07
C ASN A 423 10.22 -1.51 14.26
N LEU A 424 9.59 -1.77 15.40
CA LEU A 424 8.28 -1.19 15.72
C LEU A 424 8.39 0.33 15.86
N PRO A 425 7.36 1.08 15.44
CA PRO A 425 7.41 2.53 15.48
C PRO A 425 7.48 3.05 16.93
N PRO A 426 8.56 3.74 17.32
CA PRO A 426 8.79 4.14 18.71
C PRO A 426 7.77 5.17 19.24
N GLN A 427 7.03 5.83 18.35
CA GLN A 427 5.93 6.72 18.73
C GLN A 427 4.67 5.98 19.20
N TYR A 428 4.62 4.66 19.03
CA TYR A 428 3.53 3.79 19.47
C TYR A 428 4.06 2.65 20.34
N PRO A 429 4.60 2.94 21.57
CA PRO A 429 5.25 1.95 22.42
C PRO A 429 4.33 0.79 22.82
N GLN A 430 3.02 1.01 22.88
CA GLN A 430 2.02 -0.03 23.15
C GLN A 430 2.05 -1.18 22.13
N LEU A 431 2.62 -0.98 20.93
CA LEU A 431 2.75 -2.05 19.95
C LEU A 431 3.81 -3.10 20.33
N ALA A 432 4.84 -2.68 21.07
CA ALA A 432 5.80 -3.61 21.68
C ALA A 432 5.20 -4.25 22.94
N GLU A 433 4.53 -3.48 23.79
CA GLU A 433 3.96 -3.96 25.05
C GLU A 433 3.02 -5.16 24.85
N VAL A 434 2.13 -5.11 23.85
CA VAL A 434 1.16 -6.19 23.59
C VAL A 434 1.80 -7.50 23.08
N LEU A 435 3.03 -7.48 22.60
CA LEU A 435 3.74 -8.70 22.24
C LEU A 435 4.21 -9.50 23.48
N HIS A 436 4.31 -8.84 24.64
CA HIS A 436 4.80 -9.40 25.90
C HIS A 436 3.74 -9.55 26.99
N ASP A 437 2.53 -9.02 26.81
CA ASP A 437 1.46 -9.10 27.80
C ASP A 437 0.64 -10.39 27.74
N GLY A 438 1.03 -11.33 26.88
CA GLY A 438 0.33 -12.60 26.63
C GLY A 438 -0.80 -12.52 25.60
N THR A 439 -1.06 -11.35 25.03
CA THR A 439 -2.07 -11.20 23.96
C THR A 439 -1.47 -11.40 22.56
N GLY A 440 -0.16 -11.26 22.40
CA GLY A 440 0.59 -11.53 21.17
C GLY A 440 0.08 -10.79 19.94
N ILE A 441 0.05 -11.46 18.80
CA ILE A 441 -0.39 -10.85 17.54
C ILE A 441 -1.87 -10.38 17.56
N PRO A 442 -2.83 -11.09 18.19
CA PRO A 442 -4.18 -10.54 18.38
C PRO A 442 -4.21 -9.22 19.16
N GLY A 443 -3.39 -9.09 20.21
CA GLY A 443 -3.24 -7.84 20.95
C GLY A 443 -2.67 -6.72 20.07
N TYR A 444 -1.65 -7.03 19.29
CA TYR A 444 -1.09 -6.12 18.30
C TYR A 444 -2.15 -5.66 17.28
N THR A 445 -2.94 -6.58 16.77
CA THR A 445 -4.05 -6.29 15.84
C THR A 445 -5.05 -5.30 16.43
N LYS A 446 -5.47 -5.52 17.68
CA LYS A 446 -6.37 -4.60 18.41
C LYS A 446 -5.72 -3.23 18.59
N ALA A 447 -4.45 -3.19 18.98
CA ALA A 447 -3.73 -1.94 19.20
C ALA A 447 -3.60 -1.09 17.93
N ILE A 448 -3.25 -1.68 16.77
CA ILE A 448 -3.17 -0.93 15.51
C ILE A 448 -4.55 -0.46 15.03
N THR A 449 -5.59 -1.25 15.21
CA THR A 449 -6.94 -0.85 14.81
C THR A 449 -7.46 0.32 15.64
N ASP A 450 -7.14 0.37 16.92
CA ASP A 450 -7.47 1.50 17.82
C ASP A 450 -6.64 2.75 17.50
N LEU A 451 -5.36 2.58 17.16
CA LEU A 451 -4.48 3.68 16.79
C LEU A 451 -4.88 4.36 15.47
N PHE A 452 -5.47 3.61 14.55
CA PHE A 452 -5.83 4.07 13.21
C PHE A 452 -7.31 3.80 12.91
N PRO A 453 -8.24 4.48 13.61
CA PRO A 453 -9.67 4.19 13.53
C PRO A 453 -10.28 4.50 12.16
N GLU A 454 -9.66 5.36 11.35
CA GLU A 454 -10.10 5.67 10.00
C GLU A 454 -9.61 4.65 8.96
N THR A 455 -8.65 3.80 9.32
CA THR A 455 -8.13 2.73 8.46
C THR A 455 -9.03 1.50 8.56
N ARG A 456 -9.34 0.88 7.42
CA ARG A 456 -10.04 -0.40 7.39
C ARG A 456 -9.02 -1.52 7.41
N TRP A 457 -9.13 -2.39 8.41
CA TRP A 457 -8.24 -3.53 8.63
C TRP A 457 -8.98 -4.82 8.37
N ALA A 458 -8.37 -5.74 7.67
CA ALA A 458 -9.03 -6.99 7.31
C ALA A 458 -8.07 -8.18 7.25
N HIS A 459 -8.56 -9.34 7.67
CA HIS A 459 -7.92 -10.63 7.42
C HIS A 459 -8.78 -11.48 6.48
N TYR A 460 -8.11 -12.17 5.57
CA TYR A 460 -8.69 -13.24 4.78
C TYR A 460 -7.95 -14.55 5.08
N SER A 461 -8.67 -15.65 5.15
CA SER A 461 -8.13 -17.00 5.07
C SER A 461 -9.21 -17.97 4.58
N THR A 462 -8.81 -19.12 4.06
CA THR A 462 -9.69 -20.29 4.04
C THR A 462 -9.73 -20.91 5.43
N ALA A 463 -10.77 -21.70 5.71
CA ALA A 463 -10.99 -22.25 7.05
C ALA A 463 -9.81 -23.14 7.53
N TYR A 464 -9.10 -23.80 6.63
CA TYR A 464 -8.06 -24.75 7.02
C TYR A 464 -6.67 -24.42 6.46
N ASP A 465 -6.53 -23.45 5.60
CA ASP A 465 -5.27 -22.91 5.03
C ASP A 465 -4.11 -23.93 5.03
N GLY A 466 -4.28 -24.95 4.18
CA GLY A 466 -3.51 -26.20 4.26
C GLY A 466 -2.24 -26.21 3.42
N GLY A 467 -1.50 -27.30 3.58
CA GLY A 467 -0.21 -27.52 2.94
C GLY A 467 0.97 -27.16 3.85
N GLN A 468 2.16 -27.64 3.49
CA GLN A 468 3.37 -27.32 4.25
C GLN A 468 3.71 -25.84 4.27
N GLY A 469 3.37 -25.13 3.19
CA GLY A 469 3.54 -23.68 3.09
C GLY A 469 2.33 -22.86 3.57
N GLY A 470 1.24 -23.52 3.99
CA GLY A 470 0.04 -22.89 4.53
C GLY A 470 0.17 -22.58 6.02
N GLN A 471 -0.77 -21.79 6.53
CA GLN A 471 -0.75 -21.38 7.94
C GLN A 471 -0.87 -22.55 8.91
N SER A 472 -1.71 -23.56 8.58
CA SER A 472 -1.83 -24.77 9.40
C SER A 472 -0.54 -25.59 9.43
N GLY A 473 0.23 -25.61 8.34
CA GLY A 473 1.55 -26.25 8.30
C GLY A 473 2.58 -25.56 9.19
N PHE A 474 2.66 -24.23 9.10
CA PHE A 474 3.53 -23.46 9.99
C PHE A 474 3.11 -23.60 11.46
N TYR A 475 1.82 -23.59 11.74
CA TYR A 475 1.31 -23.79 13.09
C TYR A 475 1.66 -25.18 13.64
N ASN A 476 1.61 -26.23 12.79
CA ASN A 476 2.06 -27.56 13.17
C ASN A 476 3.56 -27.58 13.55
N VAL A 477 4.41 -26.84 12.82
CA VAL A 477 5.83 -26.69 13.19
C VAL A 477 5.98 -26.01 14.56
N MET A 478 5.20 -24.96 14.83
CA MET A 478 5.23 -24.25 16.11
C MET A 478 4.76 -25.11 17.29
N LEU A 479 3.83 -26.04 17.04
CA LEU A 479 3.36 -27.00 18.06
C LEU A 479 4.39 -28.10 18.35
N HIS A 480 5.29 -28.41 17.40
CA HIS A 480 6.25 -29.50 17.48
C HIS A 480 7.68 -29.03 17.15
N PRO A 481 8.23 -28.01 17.86
CA PRO A 481 9.49 -27.38 17.48
C PRO A 481 10.68 -28.36 17.43
N ASP A 482 10.67 -29.40 18.26
CA ASP A 482 11.75 -30.40 18.36
C ASP A 482 11.50 -31.65 17.52
N ASP A 483 10.35 -31.78 16.83
CA ASP A 483 10.00 -32.98 16.06
C ASP A 483 9.86 -32.71 14.55
N VAL A 484 11.00 -32.69 13.86
CA VAL A 484 11.07 -32.48 12.41
C VAL A 484 10.23 -33.52 11.62
N GLY A 485 9.98 -34.69 12.19
CA GLY A 485 9.13 -35.73 11.60
C GLY A 485 7.67 -35.29 11.50
N GLU A 486 7.17 -34.60 12.50
CA GLU A 486 5.82 -34.05 12.54
C GLU A 486 5.65 -32.84 11.60
N TRP A 487 6.69 -32.11 11.28
CA TRP A 487 6.60 -30.92 10.41
C TRP A 487 6.04 -31.21 9.01
N THR A 488 6.22 -32.42 8.52
CA THR A 488 5.68 -32.85 7.22
C THR A 488 4.19 -33.21 7.26
N GLN A 489 3.63 -33.38 8.44
CA GLN A 489 2.24 -33.75 8.67
C GLN A 489 1.35 -32.55 8.96
N TRP A 490 1.38 -31.58 8.06
CA TRP A 490 0.70 -30.28 8.21
C TRP A 490 -0.78 -30.39 8.61
N TRP A 491 -1.44 -31.47 8.24
CA TRP A 491 -2.86 -31.72 8.57
C TRP A 491 -3.09 -31.92 10.07
N ASN A 492 -2.09 -32.33 10.85
CA ASN A 492 -2.20 -32.43 12.30
C ASN A 492 -2.39 -31.05 12.94
N GLY A 493 -1.87 -29.98 12.30
CA GLY A 493 -2.06 -28.60 12.72
C GLY A 493 -3.36 -27.97 12.23
N ALA A 494 -4.06 -28.55 11.24
CA ALA A 494 -5.15 -27.87 10.53
C ALA A 494 -6.36 -27.58 11.43
N CYS A 495 -6.83 -28.54 12.22
CA CYS A 495 -7.96 -28.33 13.12
C CYS A 495 -7.62 -27.45 14.33
N PRO A 496 -6.50 -27.68 15.06
CA PRO A 496 -6.09 -26.75 16.12
C PRO A 496 -5.88 -25.33 15.62
N TRP A 497 -5.30 -25.18 14.42
CA TRP A 497 -5.13 -23.84 13.81
C TRP A 497 -6.47 -23.19 13.49
N ASN A 498 -7.41 -23.92 12.88
CA ASN A 498 -8.74 -23.41 12.56
C ASN A 498 -9.47 -22.90 13.80
N GLU A 499 -9.48 -23.69 14.89
CA GLU A 499 -10.12 -23.31 16.15
C GLU A 499 -9.56 -21.98 16.69
N VAL A 500 -8.23 -21.87 16.74
CA VAL A 500 -7.57 -20.64 17.23
C VAL A 500 -7.83 -19.47 16.29
N MET A 501 -7.72 -19.66 14.97
CA MET A 501 -7.91 -18.62 13.96
C MET A 501 -9.32 -18.05 14.01
N VAL A 502 -10.34 -18.89 14.06
CA VAL A 502 -11.74 -18.46 14.13
C VAL A 502 -12.02 -17.70 15.42
N ALA A 503 -11.57 -18.24 16.56
CA ALA A 503 -11.74 -17.56 17.86
C ALA A 503 -11.06 -16.18 17.87
N GLN A 504 -9.83 -16.06 17.40
CA GLN A 504 -9.11 -14.78 17.34
C GLN A 504 -9.79 -13.78 16.40
N ALA A 505 -10.31 -14.23 15.25
CA ALA A 505 -11.02 -13.37 14.31
C ALA A 505 -12.31 -12.79 14.91
N ILE A 506 -13.11 -13.64 15.58
CA ILE A 506 -14.36 -13.25 16.26
C ILE A 506 -14.05 -12.28 17.39
N ASP A 507 -13.10 -12.61 18.26
CA ASP A 507 -12.73 -11.77 19.42
C ASP A 507 -12.20 -10.40 18.99
N THR A 508 -11.37 -10.38 17.94
CA THR A 508 -10.86 -9.12 17.40
C THR A 508 -11.99 -8.28 16.82
N ALA A 509 -12.88 -8.88 16.02
CA ALA A 509 -14.00 -8.15 15.43
C ALA A 509 -14.98 -7.65 16.50
N ALA A 510 -15.16 -8.37 17.59
CA ALA A 510 -15.97 -7.92 18.73
C ALA A 510 -15.31 -6.75 19.49
N ALA A 511 -13.99 -6.78 19.63
CA ALA A 511 -13.24 -5.72 20.33
C ALA A 511 -13.14 -4.41 19.52
N VAL A 512 -13.01 -4.48 18.19
CA VAL A 512 -12.86 -3.31 17.30
C VAL A 512 -13.86 -3.33 16.14
N PRO A 513 -15.15 -3.28 16.42
CA PRO A 513 -16.21 -3.49 15.43
C PRO A 513 -16.34 -2.36 14.38
N SER A 514 -15.69 -1.22 14.60
CA SER A 514 -15.79 -0.06 13.72
C SER A 514 -15.01 -0.22 12.42
N ASN A 515 -13.82 -0.80 12.47
CA ASN A 515 -12.84 -0.75 11.38
C ASN A 515 -12.07 -2.06 11.13
N TYR A 516 -12.42 -3.15 11.79
CA TYR A 516 -11.87 -4.49 11.52
C TYR A 516 -12.95 -5.45 11.01
N ARG A 517 -12.61 -6.24 9.99
CA ARG A 517 -13.43 -7.36 9.48
C ARG A 517 -12.55 -8.53 9.10
N TYR A 518 -13.15 -9.72 9.10
CA TYR A 518 -12.51 -10.92 8.60
C TYR A 518 -13.37 -11.62 7.54
N TYR A 519 -12.71 -12.40 6.72
CA TYR A 519 -13.34 -13.28 5.73
C TYR A 519 -12.74 -14.66 5.85
N ILE A 520 -13.54 -15.63 6.29
CA ILE A 520 -13.20 -17.04 6.37
C ILE A 520 -13.91 -17.77 5.24
N GLY A 521 -13.16 -18.17 4.22
CA GLY A 521 -13.63 -18.91 3.06
C GLY A 521 -13.60 -20.43 3.27
N THR A 522 -14.28 -21.14 2.38
CA THR A 522 -14.33 -22.60 2.37
C THR A 522 -12.99 -23.21 1.95
N GLY A 523 -12.62 -24.34 2.54
CA GLY A 523 -11.54 -25.22 2.09
C GLY A 523 -10.18 -24.97 2.74
N SER A 524 -9.14 -25.35 2.02
CA SER A 524 -7.74 -25.35 2.50
C SER A 524 -6.77 -24.60 1.60
N ARG A 525 -7.26 -23.81 0.67
CA ARG A 525 -6.40 -23.05 -0.26
C ARG A 525 -5.59 -22.00 0.50
N HIS A 526 -4.28 -22.04 0.31
CA HIS A 526 -3.38 -21.01 0.81
C HIS A 526 -3.38 -19.82 -0.15
N THR A 527 -3.67 -18.62 0.37
CA THR A 527 -3.72 -17.33 -0.32
C THR A 527 -4.79 -17.22 -1.41
N MET A 528 -5.23 -15.99 -1.66
CA MET A 528 -6.27 -15.71 -2.64
C MET A 528 -5.83 -14.74 -3.75
N TRP A 529 -4.82 -13.88 -3.49
CA TRP A 529 -4.52 -12.73 -4.36
C TRP A 529 -4.35 -13.11 -5.83
N GLY A 530 -3.63 -14.20 -6.10
CA GLY A 530 -3.41 -14.74 -7.44
C GLY A 530 -4.47 -15.76 -7.90
N ALA A 531 -5.50 -16.03 -7.13
CA ALA A 531 -6.49 -17.06 -7.46
C ALA A 531 -7.61 -16.49 -8.34
N PRO A 532 -7.91 -17.09 -9.50
CA PRO A 532 -9.00 -16.61 -10.38
C PRO A 532 -10.39 -16.70 -9.72
N LYS A 533 -10.53 -17.55 -8.71
CA LYS A 533 -11.77 -17.73 -7.92
C LYS A 533 -12.19 -16.50 -7.13
N VAL A 534 -11.32 -15.49 -6.93
CA VAL A 534 -11.68 -14.24 -6.25
C VAL A 534 -12.91 -13.55 -6.86
N TYR A 535 -13.18 -13.80 -8.14
CA TYR A 535 -14.30 -13.22 -8.87
C TYR A 535 -15.57 -14.06 -8.83
N THR A 536 -15.48 -15.35 -8.55
CA THR A 536 -16.60 -16.29 -8.79
C THR A 536 -16.96 -17.18 -7.62
N ASP A 537 -16.04 -17.38 -6.66
CA ASP A 537 -16.28 -18.33 -5.58
C ASP A 537 -17.28 -17.77 -4.55
N THR A 538 -18.40 -18.47 -4.40
CA THR A 538 -19.45 -18.24 -3.41
C THR A 538 -19.75 -19.47 -2.58
N THR A 539 -18.85 -20.46 -2.64
CA THR A 539 -19.04 -21.75 -1.93
C THR A 539 -19.10 -21.53 -0.42
N GLY A 540 -19.98 -22.26 0.24
CA GLY A 540 -20.21 -22.06 1.67
C GLY A 540 -21.05 -20.84 2.00
N GLY A 541 -21.77 -20.26 1.02
CA GLY A 541 -22.70 -19.15 1.24
C GLY A 541 -22.04 -17.80 1.45
N VAL A 542 -20.77 -17.68 1.06
CA VAL A 542 -19.97 -16.43 1.18
C VAL A 542 -20.13 -15.53 -0.06
N PRO A 543 -20.00 -14.19 0.04
CA PRO A 543 -19.89 -13.32 -1.11
C PRO A 543 -18.57 -13.59 -1.85
N THR A 544 -18.47 -13.23 -3.13
CA THR A 544 -17.18 -13.26 -3.81
C THR A 544 -16.19 -12.32 -3.12
N ILE A 545 -14.91 -12.69 -3.12
CA ILE A 545 -13.86 -11.87 -2.48
C ILE A 545 -13.78 -10.50 -3.11
N VAL A 546 -13.91 -10.39 -4.43
CA VAL A 546 -13.92 -9.10 -5.13
C VAL A 546 -15.09 -8.21 -4.68
N SER A 547 -16.27 -8.78 -4.45
CA SER A 547 -17.42 -8.02 -3.92
C SER A 547 -17.15 -7.51 -2.51
N TRP A 548 -16.53 -8.33 -1.68
CA TRP A 548 -16.19 -7.97 -0.30
C TRP A 548 -15.10 -6.89 -0.24
N ILE A 549 -14.06 -7.00 -1.09
CA ILE A 549 -13.01 -5.98 -1.20
C ILE A 549 -13.59 -4.67 -1.75
N ASN A 550 -14.48 -4.72 -2.74
CA ASN A 550 -15.16 -3.52 -3.22
C ASN A 550 -15.99 -2.85 -2.12
N ALA A 551 -16.66 -3.63 -1.29
CA ALA A 551 -17.37 -3.11 -0.12
C ALA A 551 -16.42 -2.46 0.88
N MET A 552 -15.22 -3.04 1.10
CA MET A 552 -14.16 -2.44 1.91
C MET A 552 -13.69 -1.11 1.33
N LEU A 553 -13.31 -1.07 0.05
CA LEU A 553 -12.81 0.14 -0.63
C LEU A 553 -13.81 1.30 -0.59
N HIS A 554 -15.11 1.00 -0.74
CA HIS A 554 -16.15 2.02 -0.75
C HIS A 554 -16.80 2.29 0.62
N GLY A 555 -16.45 1.50 1.65
CA GLY A 555 -17.02 1.64 3.01
C GLY A 555 -18.53 1.41 3.06
N THR A 556 -19.01 0.46 2.28
CA THR A 556 -20.44 0.17 2.22
C THR A 556 -20.86 -0.81 3.33
N PRO A 557 -22.16 -0.86 3.70
CA PRO A 557 -22.65 -1.78 4.73
C PRO A 557 -22.45 -3.27 4.42
N GLN A 558 -22.14 -3.62 3.17
CA GLN A 558 -21.82 -4.99 2.75
C GLN A 558 -20.44 -5.46 3.20
N TRP A 559 -19.58 -4.56 3.66
CA TRP A 559 -18.31 -4.93 4.29
C TRP A 559 -18.54 -5.43 5.71
N THR A 560 -18.84 -6.72 5.83
CA THR A 560 -19.16 -7.43 7.08
C THR A 560 -18.18 -8.54 7.34
N ASN A 561 -18.21 -9.12 8.55
CA ASN A 561 -17.54 -10.38 8.82
C ASN A 561 -18.20 -11.48 8.00
N VAL A 562 -17.37 -12.38 7.46
CA VAL A 562 -17.80 -13.47 6.58
C VAL A 562 -17.26 -14.79 7.14
N GLU A 563 -18.17 -15.75 7.29
CA GLU A 563 -17.86 -17.13 7.68
C GLU A 563 -18.56 -18.10 6.72
N CYS A 564 -17.83 -19.09 6.25
CA CYS A 564 -18.38 -20.16 5.44
C CYS A 564 -19.33 -21.05 6.24
N THR A 565 -20.40 -21.55 5.62
CA THR A 565 -21.36 -22.48 6.23
C THR A 565 -20.96 -23.94 6.01
N ASN A 566 -20.14 -24.22 5.00
CA ASN A 566 -19.55 -25.55 4.74
C ASN A 566 -18.03 -25.41 4.61
N CYS A 567 -17.40 -25.10 5.72
CA CYS A 567 -16.00 -24.69 5.74
C CYS A 567 -15.03 -25.81 5.39
N GLY A 568 -15.37 -27.06 5.69
CA GLY A 568 -14.53 -28.23 5.42
C GLY A 568 -14.54 -28.73 3.97
N LEU A 569 -15.45 -28.21 3.12
CA LEU A 569 -15.51 -28.65 1.72
C LEU A 569 -14.28 -28.20 0.94
N LEU A 570 -13.50 -29.17 0.44
CA LEU A 570 -12.36 -28.87 -0.43
C LEU A 570 -12.82 -28.66 -1.88
N LEU A 571 -12.30 -27.60 -2.48
CA LEU A 571 -12.60 -27.21 -3.85
C LEU A 571 -11.47 -27.61 -4.80
N PRO A 572 -11.70 -27.67 -6.13
CA PRO A 572 -10.63 -27.84 -7.10
C PRO A 572 -9.53 -26.79 -6.89
N GLY A 573 -8.28 -27.24 -6.72
CA GLY A 573 -7.13 -26.40 -6.41
C GLY A 573 -6.80 -26.27 -4.92
N ASP A 574 -7.67 -26.77 -4.02
CA ASP A 574 -7.35 -26.89 -2.61
C ASP A 574 -6.36 -28.04 -2.38
N VAL A 575 -5.65 -28.00 -1.26
CA VAL A 575 -4.73 -29.07 -0.87
C VAL A 575 -5.39 -30.03 0.11
N ARG A 576 -5.11 -31.30 -0.04
CA ARG A 576 -5.50 -32.33 0.92
C ARG A 576 -4.28 -33.13 1.35
N PRO A 577 -4.32 -33.78 2.50
CA PRO A 577 -3.26 -34.65 2.93
C PRO A 577 -2.98 -35.79 1.96
N ASN A 578 -1.70 -36.13 1.82
CA ASN A 578 -1.26 -37.34 1.17
C ASN A 578 -0.09 -37.95 1.96
N PRO A 579 -0.37 -38.76 2.99
CA PRO A 579 0.66 -39.28 3.89
C PRO A 579 1.61 -40.28 3.24
N LEU A 580 1.31 -40.76 2.02
CA LEU A 580 2.04 -41.83 1.37
C LEU A 580 3.12 -41.35 0.38
N VAL A 581 3.01 -40.10 -0.13
CA VAL A 581 3.89 -39.62 -1.22
C VAL A 581 4.31 -38.16 -0.98
N PRO A 582 5.61 -37.87 -0.89
CA PRO A 582 6.07 -36.46 -0.90
C PRO A 582 5.60 -35.75 -2.19
N PRO A 583 5.23 -34.49 -2.12
CA PRO A 583 5.36 -33.53 -1.01
C PRO A 583 4.26 -33.59 0.06
N PHE A 584 3.64 -34.72 0.28
CA PHE A 584 2.63 -35.01 1.31
C PHE A 584 1.34 -34.20 1.21
N PHE A 585 1.06 -33.69 0.04
CA PHE A 585 -0.21 -33.08 -0.31
C PHE A 585 -0.56 -33.40 -1.76
N GLN A 586 -1.83 -33.32 -2.08
CA GLN A 586 -2.31 -33.36 -3.47
C GLN A 586 -3.48 -32.39 -3.62
N GLN A 587 -3.71 -31.93 -4.84
CA GLN A 587 -4.93 -31.21 -5.13
C GLN A 587 -6.13 -32.15 -5.03
N GLY A 588 -7.16 -31.74 -4.32
CA GLY A 588 -8.35 -32.53 -4.09
C GLY A 588 -9.62 -31.75 -4.33
N SER A 589 -10.64 -32.45 -4.77
CA SER A 589 -12.01 -31.95 -4.81
C SER A 589 -12.91 -32.99 -4.15
N ASP A 590 -14.06 -32.55 -3.64
CA ASP A 590 -15.14 -33.39 -3.11
C ASP A 590 -14.82 -34.14 -1.79
N VAL A 591 -13.81 -33.70 -1.06
CA VAL A 591 -13.48 -34.19 0.29
C VAL A 591 -13.91 -33.14 1.31
N VAL A 592 -14.44 -33.54 2.43
CA VAL A 592 -14.80 -32.67 3.55
C VAL A 592 -13.80 -32.89 4.68
N ILE A 593 -13.20 -31.78 5.17
CA ILE A 593 -12.42 -31.80 6.41
C ILE A 593 -13.41 -31.75 7.56
N ASP A 594 -13.38 -32.77 8.41
CA ASP A 594 -14.20 -32.89 9.61
C ASP A 594 -13.30 -32.94 10.84
N CYS A 595 -13.35 -31.91 11.67
CA CYS A 595 -12.58 -31.85 12.90
C CYS A 595 -13.26 -32.57 14.08
N ASP A 596 -14.56 -32.82 14.02
CA ASP A 596 -15.31 -33.46 15.10
C ASP A 596 -15.01 -34.98 15.21
N GLY A 597 -14.50 -35.59 14.13
CA GLY A 597 -14.13 -37.01 14.05
C GLY A 597 -12.66 -37.32 14.17
N ILE A 598 -11.79 -36.31 14.34
CA ILE A 598 -10.34 -36.49 14.33
C ILE A 598 -9.84 -36.92 15.72
N SER A 599 -9.46 -38.19 15.84
CA SER A 599 -8.59 -38.65 16.94
C SER A 599 -7.18 -38.10 16.76
N PRO A 600 -6.41 -37.84 17.84
CA PRO A 600 -5.01 -37.50 17.73
C PRO A 600 -4.24 -38.50 16.87
N GLY A 601 -3.71 -38.10 15.74
CA GLY A 601 -3.11 -38.95 14.71
C GLY A 601 -3.98 -39.23 13.50
N GLY A 602 -5.05 -38.46 13.33
CA GLY A 602 -6.17 -38.76 12.54
C GLY A 602 -6.21 -38.46 11.10
N ALA A 603 -7.10 -39.06 10.55
CA ALA A 603 -7.39 -39.16 9.15
C ALA A 603 -8.27 -38.01 8.69
N PHE A 604 -7.87 -37.36 7.61
CA PHE A 604 -8.83 -36.81 6.68
C PHE A 604 -9.55 -38.01 6.09
N LEU A 605 -10.77 -38.24 6.45
CA LEU A 605 -11.55 -39.39 6.00
C LEU A 605 -12.34 -39.04 4.75
N GLU A 606 -12.45 -40.05 3.91
CA GLU A 606 -13.02 -40.21 2.57
C GLU A 606 -14.29 -39.45 2.23
#